data_d2438ddd1e3d0eace25dc3775a779098
#
_entry.id   d2438ddd1e3d0eace25dc3775a779098
#
_cell.length_a   1.000
_cell.length_b   1.000
_cell.length_c   1.000
_cell.angle_alpha   90.00
_cell.angle_beta   90.00
_cell.angle_gamma   90.00
#
_symmetry.space_group_name_H-M   'P 1'
#
loop_
_entity.id
_entity.type
_entity.pdbx_description
1 polymer ?
#
loop_
_entity_poly.entity_id
_entity_poly.type
_entity_poly.pdbx_seq_one_letter_code
_entity_poly.pdbx_strand_id
1 'polypeptide(L)'
;MIFRWNRPAWDLVWTNGRLPAALLLAGAAGVGKGSFALALAQAALCTQHTQGTEACGSCHACRLFLAGAHPDLRLLEAGGTEEATGETATGGPSSVQARVIGVERVRDLRDFTEISSHLGGRKVTIVNPADRLHPSAANALLKTLEEPPAETIFVLVSARPAQLLPTLRSRCFRLDFRAPDAAEAHAWLRSQGIQDAETALAHAGGAPLAAAELVRSAFWKRRPEMMRLLSSPNTTAGELARAVDPEELGSFCTLLYKWCGDLLSLNLGGRVRYNPDYAKSLSQLAVNFDVLKLQRFTKELTEVLRYLEHPLNQRLVCEKIALGYTRALAAEEA
;
A
#
# COMPACT_ATOMS: atom_id res chain seq x y z
N MET A 1 12.25 -10.80 8.92
CA MET A 1 13.25 -9.73 9.18
C MET A 1 12.52 -8.42 9.43
N ILE A 2 12.84 -7.74 10.52
CA ILE A 2 12.26 -6.47 10.93
C ILE A 2 13.19 -5.37 10.46
N PHE A 3 12.65 -4.35 9.77
CA PHE A 3 13.43 -3.19 9.42
C PHE A 3 13.80 -2.38 10.67
N ARG A 4 14.97 -1.78 10.66
CA ARG A 4 15.53 -1.05 11.79
C ARG A 4 14.61 0.06 12.30
N TRP A 5 14.00 0.81 11.39
CA TRP A 5 13.03 1.86 11.71
C TRP A 5 11.70 1.35 12.27
N ASN A 6 11.41 0.07 12.17
CA ASN A 6 10.21 -0.55 12.74
C ASN A 6 10.48 -1.21 14.11
N ARG A 7 11.72 -1.16 14.61
CA ARG A 7 12.08 -1.71 15.90
C ARG A 7 11.29 -1.15 17.07
N PRO A 8 11.04 0.18 17.16
CA PRO A 8 10.21 0.73 18.23
C PRO A 8 8.78 0.16 18.27
N ALA A 9 8.18 -0.12 17.09
CA ALA A 9 6.87 -0.78 17.04
C ALA A 9 6.94 -2.24 17.52
N TRP A 10 8.05 -2.92 17.27
CA TRP A 10 8.29 -4.28 17.77
C TRP A 10 8.37 -4.30 19.29
N ASP A 11 9.18 -3.44 19.87
CA ASP A 11 9.35 -3.36 21.30
C ASP A 11 8.05 -3.01 22.01
N LEU A 12 7.25 -2.09 21.41
CA LEU A 12 5.93 -1.71 21.93
C LEU A 12 4.94 -2.88 22.00
N VAL A 13 4.92 -3.73 20.97
CA VAL A 13 3.99 -4.89 20.91
C VAL A 13 4.27 -5.88 22.05
N TRP A 14 5.53 -6.02 22.46
CA TRP A 14 5.95 -6.97 23.47
C TRP A 14 6.02 -6.40 24.89
N THR A 15 5.77 -5.11 25.09
CA THR A 15 5.94 -4.41 26.38
C THR A 15 5.11 -5.03 27.51
N ASN A 16 3.89 -5.49 27.22
CA ASN A 16 2.97 -6.03 28.23
C ASN A 16 3.04 -7.56 28.39
N GLY A 17 4.00 -8.22 27.81
CA GLY A 17 4.17 -9.67 27.94
C GLY A 17 3.14 -10.54 27.20
N ARG A 18 2.09 -9.94 26.63
CA ARG A 18 1.09 -10.63 25.84
C ARG A 18 0.81 -9.86 24.57
N LEU A 19 0.75 -10.58 23.46
CA LEU A 19 0.31 -10.00 22.19
C LEU A 19 -1.19 -9.67 22.27
N PRO A 20 -1.60 -8.47 21.79
CA PRO A 20 -3.01 -8.19 21.60
C PRO A 20 -3.64 -9.20 20.63
N ALA A 21 -4.88 -9.62 20.91
CA ALA A 21 -5.61 -10.56 20.05
C ALA A 21 -5.87 -9.99 18.64
N ALA A 22 -5.98 -8.65 18.52
CA ALA A 22 -6.14 -7.98 17.24
C ALA A 22 -5.23 -6.76 17.14
N LEU A 23 -4.44 -6.70 16.08
CA LEU A 23 -3.51 -5.60 15.78
C LEU A 23 -3.88 -4.96 14.44
N LEU A 24 -3.79 -3.63 14.38
CA LEU A 24 -3.88 -2.86 13.14
C LEU A 24 -2.55 -2.16 12.87
N LEU A 25 -1.82 -2.63 11.87
CA LEU A 25 -0.59 -2.00 11.38
C LEU A 25 -0.95 -0.91 10.37
N ALA A 26 -0.91 0.34 10.79
CA ALA A 26 -1.36 1.49 10.03
C ALA A 26 -0.18 2.36 9.56
N GLY A 27 -0.19 2.83 8.32
CA GLY A 27 0.85 3.72 7.79
C GLY A 27 0.98 3.63 6.27
N ALA A 28 1.81 4.48 5.66
CA ALA A 28 1.99 4.52 4.22
C ALA A 28 2.41 3.15 3.63
N ALA A 29 2.12 2.90 2.36
CA ALA A 29 2.64 1.74 1.65
C ALA A 29 4.18 1.81 1.59
N GLY A 30 4.86 0.66 1.62
CA GLY A 30 6.32 0.59 1.45
C GLY A 30 7.16 0.99 2.68
N VAL A 31 6.56 1.10 3.88
CA VAL A 31 7.31 1.33 5.14
C VAL A 31 7.63 0.03 5.90
N GLY A 32 7.28 -1.14 5.34
CA GLY A 32 7.66 -2.44 5.90
C GLY A 32 6.62 -3.11 6.81
N LYS A 33 5.34 -2.68 6.78
CA LYS A 33 4.26 -3.27 7.58
C LYS A 33 4.02 -4.76 7.31
N GLY A 34 4.02 -5.16 6.03
CA GLY A 34 3.84 -6.58 5.67
C GLY A 34 4.96 -7.45 6.19
N SER A 35 6.22 -7.02 6.03
CA SER A 35 7.38 -7.72 6.59
C SER A 35 7.32 -7.81 8.11
N PHE A 36 6.86 -6.75 8.78
CA PHE A 36 6.64 -6.74 10.21
C PHE A 36 5.54 -7.73 10.63
N ALA A 37 4.41 -7.76 9.92
CA ALA A 37 3.32 -8.70 10.19
C ALA A 37 3.80 -10.16 10.09
N LEU A 38 4.58 -10.49 9.05
CA LEU A 38 5.16 -11.81 8.87
C LEU A 38 6.16 -12.16 9.98
N ALA A 39 7.04 -11.22 10.35
CA ALA A 39 8.00 -11.44 11.46
C ALA A 39 7.28 -11.64 12.79
N LEU A 40 6.23 -10.87 13.06
CA LEU A 40 5.40 -11.01 14.26
C LEU A 40 4.67 -12.35 14.29
N ALA A 41 4.11 -12.78 13.16
CA ALA A 41 3.46 -14.08 13.05
C ALA A 41 4.47 -15.22 13.28
N GLN A 42 5.65 -15.13 12.69
CA GLN A 42 6.70 -16.12 12.88
C GLN A 42 7.15 -16.22 14.36
N ALA A 43 7.30 -15.08 15.02
CA ALA A 43 7.64 -15.04 16.45
C ALA A 43 6.52 -15.60 17.32
N ALA A 44 5.26 -15.27 17.03
CA ALA A 44 4.10 -15.77 17.77
C ALA A 44 3.90 -17.28 17.64
N LEU A 45 4.28 -17.86 16.49
CA LEU A 45 4.18 -19.28 16.18
C LEU A 45 5.44 -20.07 16.58
N CYS A 46 6.54 -19.40 16.90
CA CYS A 46 7.80 -20.05 17.24
C CYS A 46 7.73 -20.74 18.61
N THR A 47 7.98 -22.05 18.66
CA THR A 47 7.96 -22.84 19.90
C THR A 47 9.12 -22.53 20.86
N GLN A 48 10.18 -21.89 20.38
CA GLN A 48 11.36 -21.49 21.17
C GLN A 48 11.46 -19.97 21.34
N HIS A 49 10.34 -19.26 21.12
CA HIS A 49 10.32 -17.80 21.22
C HIS A 49 10.51 -17.34 22.66
N THR A 50 11.50 -16.46 22.85
CA THR A 50 11.65 -15.67 24.08
C THR A 50 11.00 -14.31 23.86
N GLN A 51 10.21 -13.85 24.82
CA GLN A 51 9.46 -12.61 24.72
C GLN A 51 10.33 -11.43 24.26
N GLY A 52 9.84 -10.68 23.28
CA GLY A 52 10.54 -9.51 22.70
C GLY A 52 11.64 -9.84 21.69
N THR A 53 12.01 -11.11 21.51
CA THR A 53 12.99 -11.52 20.51
C THR A 53 12.32 -11.79 19.14
N GLU A 54 13.11 -11.90 18.09
CA GLU A 54 12.65 -12.46 16.82
C GLU A 54 12.54 -14.00 16.93
N ALA A 55 11.82 -14.63 15.99
CA ALA A 55 11.71 -16.09 15.95
C ALA A 55 13.09 -16.76 15.81
N CYS A 56 13.28 -17.95 16.39
CA CYS A 56 14.57 -18.66 16.36
C CYS A 56 15.00 -19.10 14.95
N GLY A 57 14.08 -19.18 13.98
CA GLY A 57 14.34 -19.58 12.59
C GLY A 57 14.62 -21.07 12.37
N SER A 58 14.85 -21.85 13.41
CA SER A 58 15.36 -23.25 13.33
C SER A 58 14.40 -24.31 13.87
N CYS A 59 13.48 -23.99 14.76
CA CYS A 59 12.53 -24.98 15.29
C CYS A 59 11.56 -25.49 14.20
N HIS A 60 10.82 -26.55 14.52
CA HIS A 60 9.88 -27.17 13.56
C HIS A 60 8.85 -26.16 13.03
N ALA A 61 8.22 -25.37 13.91
CA ALA A 61 7.27 -24.34 13.54
C ALA A 61 7.89 -23.28 12.61
N CYS A 62 9.12 -22.79 12.91
CA CYS A 62 9.82 -21.84 12.05
C CYS A 62 10.14 -22.40 10.67
N ARG A 63 10.51 -23.68 10.57
CA ARG A 63 10.77 -24.33 9.27
C ARG A 63 9.50 -24.44 8.44
N LEU A 64 8.38 -24.83 9.04
CA LEU A 64 7.08 -24.85 8.38
C LEU A 64 6.65 -23.45 7.93
N PHE A 65 6.87 -22.43 8.77
CA PHE A 65 6.59 -21.04 8.42
C PHE A 65 7.40 -20.58 7.20
N LEU A 66 8.70 -20.82 7.19
CA LEU A 66 9.59 -20.47 6.09
C LEU A 66 9.27 -21.22 4.79
N ALA A 67 8.75 -22.44 4.90
CA ALA A 67 8.25 -23.23 3.77
C ALA A 67 6.85 -22.81 3.29
N GLY A 68 6.18 -21.82 3.94
CA GLY A 68 4.82 -21.40 3.62
C GLY A 68 3.73 -22.42 3.97
N ALA A 69 4.07 -23.47 4.77
CA ALA A 69 3.22 -24.61 5.07
C ALA A 69 2.80 -24.70 6.55
N HIS A 70 2.88 -23.60 7.31
CA HIS A 70 2.51 -23.63 8.73
C HIS A 70 0.99 -23.77 8.90
N PRO A 71 0.49 -24.86 9.55
CA PRO A 71 -0.95 -25.12 9.62
C PRO A 71 -1.75 -24.08 10.42
N ASP A 72 -1.09 -23.43 11.39
CA ASP A 72 -1.72 -22.43 12.26
C ASP A 72 -1.51 -20.97 11.78
N LEU A 73 -1.08 -20.78 10.52
CA LEU A 73 -1.01 -19.50 9.85
C LEU A 73 -2.06 -19.41 8.72
N ARG A 74 -2.77 -18.29 8.66
CA ARG A 74 -3.59 -17.93 7.50
C ARG A 74 -3.23 -16.54 7.02
N LEU A 75 -3.03 -16.44 5.71
CA LEU A 75 -2.73 -15.19 5.02
C LEU A 75 -3.87 -14.86 4.06
N LEU A 76 -4.58 -13.78 4.33
CA LEU A 76 -5.62 -13.24 3.47
C LEU A 76 -5.04 -12.08 2.66
N GLU A 77 -4.77 -12.33 1.39
CA GLU A 77 -4.24 -11.33 0.45
C GLU A 77 -5.27 -11.02 -0.64
N ALA A 78 -5.31 -9.77 -1.09
CA ALA A 78 -6.07 -9.42 -2.29
C ALA A 78 -5.40 -10.04 -3.51
N GLY A 79 -6.16 -10.71 -4.37
CA GLY A 79 -5.62 -11.30 -5.61
C GLY A 79 -5.03 -12.70 -5.49
N GLY A 80 -5.08 -13.33 -4.34
CA GLY A 80 -4.69 -14.74 -4.19
C GLY A 80 -5.63 -15.61 -5.03
N THR A 81 -5.08 -16.28 -6.04
CA THR A 81 -5.76 -17.40 -6.72
C THR A 81 -6.04 -18.45 -5.66
N GLU A 82 -7.28 -18.92 -5.60
CA GLU A 82 -7.58 -20.17 -4.92
C GLU A 82 -6.70 -21.24 -5.58
N GLU A 83 -5.75 -21.82 -4.84
CA GLU A 83 -5.40 -23.22 -5.07
C GLU A 83 -6.62 -24.03 -4.61
N ALA A 84 -7.67 -23.93 -5.41
CA ALA A 84 -8.83 -24.77 -5.29
C ALA A 84 -8.44 -26.14 -5.85
N THR A 85 -8.46 -27.12 -4.98
CA THR A 85 -8.71 -28.51 -5.36
C THR A 85 -9.65 -28.58 -6.57
N GLY A 86 -9.07 -28.97 -7.70
CA GLY A 86 -9.62 -29.45 -8.95
C GLY A 86 -11.13 -29.28 -9.18
N GLU A 87 -11.51 -28.19 -9.87
CA GLU A 87 -12.61 -28.20 -10.83
C GLU A 87 -12.39 -27.04 -11.81
N THR A 88 -12.41 -27.36 -13.08
CA THR A 88 -12.18 -26.46 -14.22
C THR A 88 -13.29 -25.40 -14.31
N ALA A 89 -13.04 -24.21 -13.80
CA ALA A 89 -13.87 -23.05 -14.08
C ALA A 89 -13.42 -22.40 -15.40
N THR A 90 -14.14 -22.69 -16.49
CA THR A 90 -14.09 -21.96 -17.76
C THR A 90 -14.76 -20.60 -17.61
N GLY A 91 -14.05 -19.63 -17.07
CA GLY A 91 -14.47 -18.25 -16.96
C GLY A 91 -13.36 -17.48 -16.26
N GLY A 92 -12.54 -16.72 -17.02
CA GLY A 92 -11.48 -15.92 -16.45
C GLY A 92 -12.02 -14.99 -15.35
N PRO A 93 -11.37 -14.90 -14.18
CA PRO A 93 -11.81 -13.98 -13.13
C PRO A 93 -11.80 -12.58 -13.68
N SER A 94 -12.90 -11.84 -13.54
CA SER A 94 -12.90 -10.42 -13.85
C SER A 94 -11.83 -9.77 -12.97
N SER A 95 -10.93 -8.99 -13.56
CA SER A 95 -9.74 -8.42 -12.92
C SER A 95 -10.04 -7.60 -11.65
N VAL A 96 -11.30 -7.29 -11.40
CA VAL A 96 -11.81 -6.51 -10.24
C VAL A 96 -12.06 -7.40 -9.03
N GLN A 97 -12.63 -8.61 -9.22
CA GLN A 97 -12.87 -9.55 -8.10
C GLN A 97 -11.57 -10.07 -7.50
N ALA A 98 -10.51 -10.21 -8.30
CA ALA A 98 -9.18 -10.63 -7.83
C ALA A 98 -8.50 -9.61 -6.87
N ARG A 99 -8.98 -8.37 -6.78
CA ARG A 99 -8.34 -7.31 -5.98
C ARG A 99 -9.01 -7.03 -4.64
N VAL A 100 -10.11 -7.69 -4.34
CA VAL A 100 -10.92 -7.48 -3.13
C VAL A 100 -10.95 -8.77 -2.32
N ILE A 101 -10.86 -8.65 -1.00
CA ILE A 101 -11.01 -9.79 -0.09
C ILE A 101 -12.51 -9.99 0.18
N GLY A 102 -13.08 -11.04 -0.40
CA GLY A 102 -14.50 -11.35 -0.31
C GLY A 102 -14.92 -11.98 1.02
N VAL A 103 -16.24 -12.08 1.24
CA VAL A 103 -16.81 -12.59 2.50
C VAL A 103 -16.55 -14.08 2.69
N GLU A 104 -16.50 -14.87 1.63
CA GLU A 104 -16.26 -16.33 1.71
C GLU A 104 -14.90 -16.62 2.34
N ARG A 105 -13.85 -15.91 1.92
CA ARG A 105 -12.50 -16.04 2.49
C ARG A 105 -12.44 -15.69 3.98
N VAL A 106 -13.32 -14.80 4.45
CA VAL A 106 -13.43 -14.47 5.88
C VAL A 106 -14.25 -15.53 6.63
N ARG A 107 -15.20 -16.19 5.97
CA ARG A 107 -15.92 -17.35 6.55
C ARG A 107 -14.98 -18.53 6.76
N ASP A 108 -14.19 -18.88 5.75
CA ASP A 108 -13.15 -19.93 5.85
C ASP A 108 -12.15 -19.63 6.98
N LEU A 109 -11.87 -18.35 7.19
CA LEU A 109 -11.04 -17.90 8.29
C LEU A 109 -11.69 -18.18 9.65
N ARG A 110 -13.00 -18.00 9.77
CA ARG A 110 -13.71 -18.30 10.99
C ARG A 110 -13.62 -19.78 11.34
N ASP A 111 -13.87 -20.66 10.36
CA ASP A 111 -13.76 -22.11 10.54
C ASP A 111 -12.32 -22.50 10.96
N PHE A 112 -11.33 -21.88 10.34
CA PHE A 112 -9.93 -22.04 10.76
C PHE A 112 -9.72 -21.62 12.21
N THR A 113 -10.29 -20.53 12.69
CA THR A 113 -10.04 -20.02 14.05
C THR A 113 -10.80 -20.80 15.13
N GLU A 114 -11.93 -21.42 14.81
CA GLU A 114 -12.74 -22.24 15.74
C GLU A 114 -12.09 -23.61 16.07
N ILE A 115 -11.24 -24.14 15.17
CA ILE A 115 -10.50 -25.38 15.41
C ILE A 115 -9.30 -25.09 16.35
N SER A 116 -8.92 -26.03 17.21
CA SER A 116 -7.72 -25.90 18.03
C SER A 116 -6.43 -25.81 17.20
N SER A 117 -5.37 -25.23 17.77
CA SER A 117 -4.05 -25.16 17.10
C SER A 117 -3.52 -26.58 16.81
N HIS A 118 -2.98 -26.80 15.62
CA HIS A 118 -2.39 -28.07 15.21
C HIS A 118 -1.07 -28.37 15.91
N LEU A 119 -0.29 -27.34 16.23
CA LEU A 119 1.01 -27.50 16.90
C LEU A 119 0.97 -27.16 18.40
N GLY A 120 -0.24 -27.03 18.97
CA GLY A 120 -0.44 -26.79 20.40
C GLY A 120 -0.05 -25.40 20.90
N GLY A 121 0.10 -24.45 19.98
CA GLY A 121 0.46 -23.06 20.29
C GLY A 121 -0.62 -22.07 19.86
N ARG A 122 -0.19 -20.96 19.33
CA ARG A 122 -1.05 -19.88 18.83
C ARG A 122 -1.48 -20.11 17.39
N LYS A 123 -2.56 -19.46 17.01
CA LYS A 123 -2.97 -19.26 15.63
C LYS A 123 -2.78 -17.81 15.23
N VAL A 124 -2.33 -17.58 14.01
CA VAL A 124 -2.14 -16.22 13.50
C VAL A 124 -2.83 -16.07 12.16
N THR A 125 -3.57 -14.99 12.04
CA THR A 125 -4.19 -14.57 10.79
C THR A 125 -3.66 -13.20 10.40
N ILE A 126 -3.15 -13.07 9.17
CA ILE A 126 -2.75 -11.81 8.60
C ILE A 126 -3.73 -11.42 7.48
N VAL A 127 -4.27 -10.21 7.54
CA VAL A 127 -5.10 -9.63 6.48
C VAL A 127 -4.32 -8.49 5.85
N ASN A 128 -3.84 -8.68 4.61
CA ASN A 128 -2.95 -7.73 3.94
C ASN A 128 -3.27 -7.60 2.42
N PRO A 129 -3.74 -6.45 1.94
CA PRO A 129 -4.08 -5.25 2.72
C PRO A 129 -5.53 -5.30 3.26
N ALA A 130 -5.73 -4.90 4.51
CA ALA A 130 -7.05 -4.91 5.15
C ALA A 130 -8.02 -3.86 4.55
N ASP A 131 -7.50 -2.78 3.96
CA ASP A 131 -8.31 -1.78 3.24
C ASP A 131 -8.89 -2.30 1.92
N ARG A 132 -8.62 -3.57 1.56
CA ARG A 132 -9.24 -4.29 0.43
C ARG A 132 -10.34 -5.26 0.86
N LEU A 133 -10.70 -5.29 2.13
CA LEU A 133 -11.85 -6.06 2.59
C LEU A 133 -13.13 -5.48 1.98
N HIS A 134 -13.95 -6.34 1.36
CA HIS A 134 -15.31 -5.96 0.99
C HIS A 134 -16.10 -5.61 2.26
N PRO A 135 -17.03 -4.64 2.22
CA PRO A 135 -17.81 -4.27 3.41
C PRO A 135 -18.47 -5.45 4.13
N SER A 136 -19.02 -6.44 3.38
CA SER A 136 -19.57 -7.65 3.96
C SER A 136 -18.53 -8.55 4.65
N ALA A 137 -17.32 -8.64 4.09
CA ALA A 137 -16.19 -9.35 4.68
C ALA A 137 -15.71 -8.67 5.97
N ALA A 138 -15.58 -7.34 5.93
CA ALA A 138 -15.23 -6.54 7.10
C ALA A 138 -16.25 -6.73 8.24
N ASN A 139 -17.56 -6.72 7.94
CA ASN A 139 -18.60 -6.97 8.93
C ASN A 139 -18.57 -8.41 9.47
N ALA A 140 -18.30 -9.40 8.63
CA ALA A 140 -18.15 -10.79 9.08
C ALA A 140 -16.99 -10.97 10.06
N LEU A 141 -15.89 -10.22 9.86
CA LEU A 141 -14.71 -10.26 10.72
C LEU A 141 -14.98 -9.66 12.12
N LEU A 142 -15.92 -8.70 12.23
CA LEU A 142 -16.19 -7.99 13.50
C LEU A 142 -16.51 -8.95 14.65
N LYS A 143 -17.36 -9.96 14.42
CA LYS A 143 -17.74 -10.93 15.48
C LYS A 143 -16.52 -11.66 16.05
N THR A 144 -15.60 -12.09 15.18
CA THR A 144 -14.40 -12.80 15.59
C THR A 144 -13.38 -11.87 16.29
N LEU A 145 -13.39 -10.57 15.96
CA LEU A 145 -12.54 -9.59 16.65
C LEU A 145 -13.11 -9.13 17.98
N GLU A 146 -14.43 -9.21 18.20
CA GLU A 146 -15.08 -8.93 19.49
C GLU A 146 -14.78 -10.02 20.50
N GLU A 147 -14.90 -11.27 20.09
CA GLU A 147 -14.68 -12.45 20.91
C GLU A 147 -13.65 -13.37 20.23
N PRO A 148 -12.37 -12.97 20.19
CA PRO A 148 -11.36 -13.77 19.53
C PRO A 148 -11.19 -15.11 20.24
N PRO A 149 -11.15 -16.22 19.48
CA PRO A 149 -10.85 -17.54 20.06
C PRO A 149 -9.52 -17.52 20.82
N ALA A 150 -9.43 -18.35 21.86
CA ALA A 150 -8.24 -18.42 22.69
C ALA A 150 -6.96 -18.64 21.84
N GLU A 151 -5.88 -17.99 22.23
CA GLU A 151 -4.55 -18.08 21.56
C GLU A 151 -4.59 -17.74 20.04
N THR A 152 -5.60 -16.98 19.58
CA THR A 152 -5.68 -16.50 18.18
C THR A 152 -5.30 -15.03 18.10
N ILE A 153 -4.46 -14.70 17.10
CA ILE A 153 -3.97 -13.34 16.86
C ILE A 153 -4.35 -12.93 15.44
N PHE A 154 -5.00 -11.77 15.32
CA PHE A 154 -5.32 -11.12 14.05
C PHE A 154 -4.38 -9.95 13.79
N VAL A 155 -3.76 -9.91 12.62
CA VAL A 155 -2.88 -8.81 12.20
C VAL A 155 -3.44 -8.20 10.92
N LEU A 156 -4.04 -7.03 11.04
CA LEU A 156 -4.59 -6.28 9.93
C LEU A 156 -3.55 -5.27 9.45
N VAL A 157 -3.20 -5.31 8.17
CA VAL A 157 -2.22 -4.38 7.57
C VAL A 157 -2.96 -3.40 6.65
N SER A 158 -2.85 -2.10 6.90
CA SER A 158 -3.52 -1.09 6.09
C SER A 158 -2.61 0.08 5.72
N ALA A 159 -2.65 0.46 4.44
CA ALA A 159 -2.04 1.69 3.96
C ALA A 159 -3.00 2.89 4.06
N ARG A 160 -4.29 2.64 4.15
CA ARG A 160 -5.37 3.62 4.21
C ARG A 160 -6.32 3.33 5.37
N PRO A 161 -5.87 3.45 6.63
CA PRO A 161 -6.66 3.06 7.80
C PRO A 161 -7.98 3.85 7.92
N ALA A 162 -8.07 5.04 7.32
CA ALA A 162 -9.31 5.81 7.28
C ALA A 162 -10.42 5.16 6.42
N GLN A 163 -10.07 4.25 5.49
CA GLN A 163 -11.04 3.51 4.67
C GLN A 163 -11.60 2.27 5.38
N LEU A 164 -10.95 1.82 6.45
CA LEU A 164 -11.48 0.73 7.27
C LEU A 164 -12.71 1.19 8.06
N LEU A 165 -13.64 0.28 8.28
CA LEU A 165 -14.79 0.53 9.14
C LEU A 165 -14.33 1.03 10.52
N PRO A 166 -14.94 2.09 11.06
CA PRO A 166 -14.61 2.59 12.40
C PRO A 166 -14.73 1.49 13.46
N THR A 167 -15.70 0.59 13.30
CA THR A 167 -15.95 -0.57 14.17
C THR A 167 -14.81 -1.60 14.16
N LEU A 168 -14.12 -1.81 13.02
CA LEU A 168 -12.90 -2.62 12.96
C LEU A 168 -11.75 -1.93 13.68
N ARG A 169 -11.56 -0.64 13.43
CA ARG A 169 -10.46 0.13 14.00
C ARG A 169 -10.52 0.20 15.53
N SER A 170 -11.73 0.31 16.09
CA SER A 170 -11.91 0.42 17.54
C SER A 170 -11.63 -0.88 18.29
N ARG A 171 -11.60 -2.03 17.60
CA ARG A 171 -11.35 -3.35 18.19
C ARG A 171 -9.90 -3.83 18.04
N CYS A 172 -9.08 -3.07 17.35
CA CYS A 172 -7.68 -3.42 17.12
C CYS A 172 -6.74 -2.52 17.92
N PHE A 173 -5.71 -3.11 18.49
CA PHE A 173 -4.57 -2.35 18.99
C PHE A 173 -3.80 -1.76 17.82
N ARG A 174 -3.80 -0.43 17.72
CA ARG A 174 -3.23 0.27 16.59
C ARG A 174 -1.74 0.52 16.79
N LEU A 175 -0.95 0.15 15.78
CA LEU A 175 0.47 0.47 15.62
C LEU A 175 0.66 1.37 14.41
N ASP A 176 1.19 2.56 14.63
CA ASP A 176 1.47 3.51 13.56
C ASP A 176 2.89 3.35 13.04
N PHE A 177 3.00 3.06 11.74
CA PHE A 177 4.25 2.93 11.00
C PHE A 177 4.52 4.21 10.23
N ARG A 178 5.62 4.85 10.54
CA ARG A 178 6.08 6.06 9.86
C ARG A 178 7.19 5.73 8.87
N ALA A 179 7.35 6.58 7.86
CA ALA A 179 8.55 6.53 7.05
C ALA A 179 9.78 6.81 7.93
N PRO A 180 10.89 6.10 7.73
CA PRO A 180 12.14 6.40 8.43
C PRO A 180 12.65 7.80 8.06
N ASP A 181 13.67 8.27 8.77
CA ASP A 181 14.37 9.46 8.33
C ASP A 181 15.07 9.24 6.98
N ALA A 182 15.36 10.34 6.27
CA ALA A 182 15.93 10.26 4.94
C ALA A 182 17.29 9.55 4.92
N ALA A 183 18.11 9.73 5.96
CA ALA A 183 19.44 9.14 6.03
C ALA A 183 19.35 7.61 6.16
N GLU A 184 18.46 7.11 7.01
CA GLU A 184 18.20 5.68 7.20
C GLU A 184 17.60 5.04 5.94
N ALA A 185 16.62 5.72 5.31
CA ALA A 185 16.02 5.29 4.06
C ALA A 185 17.07 5.16 2.93
N HIS A 186 17.91 6.18 2.76
CA HIS A 186 18.99 6.15 1.77
C HIS A 186 20.04 5.08 2.07
N ALA A 187 20.41 4.88 3.33
CA ALA A 187 21.36 3.84 3.70
C ALA A 187 20.82 2.44 3.33
N TRP A 188 19.53 2.21 3.58
CA TRP A 188 18.90 0.95 3.21
C TRP A 188 18.81 0.78 1.68
N LEU A 189 18.41 1.80 0.93
CA LEU A 189 18.32 1.74 -0.53
C LEU A 189 19.70 1.46 -1.16
N ARG A 190 20.76 2.08 -0.66
CA ARG A 190 22.14 1.76 -1.09
C ARG A 190 22.50 0.31 -0.81
N SER A 191 22.11 -0.25 0.32
CA SER A 191 22.33 -1.68 0.63
C SER A 191 21.59 -2.62 -0.33
N GLN A 192 20.53 -2.12 -1.01
CA GLN A 192 19.79 -2.82 -2.06
C GLN A 192 20.37 -2.59 -3.48
N GLY A 193 21.53 -1.93 -3.59
CA GLY A 193 22.16 -1.60 -4.88
C GLY A 193 21.54 -0.42 -5.61
N ILE A 194 20.65 0.36 -4.96
CA ILE A 194 20.00 1.54 -5.55
C ILE A 194 20.75 2.79 -5.08
N GLN A 195 21.53 3.39 -5.99
CA GLN A 195 22.40 4.52 -5.65
C GLN A 195 21.69 5.88 -5.75
N ASP A 196 21.03 6.16 -6.88
CA ASP A 196 20.35 7.43 -7.13
C ASP A 196 18.86 7.35 -6.72
N ALA A 197 18.64 7.12 -5.45
CA ALA A 197 17.28 6.87 -4.93
C ALA A 197 16.58 8.13 -4.40
N GLU A 198 17.21 9.30 -4.41
CA GLU A 198 16.66 10.51 -3.79
C GLU A 198 15.31 10.88 -4.40
N THR A 199 15.24 10.96 -5.72
CA THR A 199 14.01 11.27 -6.44
C THR A 199 12.93 10.21 -6.23
N ALA A 200 13.30 8.93 -6.28
CA ALA A 200 12.37 7.83 -6.06
C ALA A 200 11.84 7.83 -4.62
N LEU A 201 12.71 8.10 -3.65
CA LEU A 201 12.34 8.20 -2.24
C LEU A 201 11.42 9.39 -1.98
N ALA A 202 11.73 10.56 -2.54
CA ALA A 202 10.87 11.73 -2.48
C ALA A 202 9.50 11.42 -3.10
N HIS A 203 9.50 10.83 -4.30
CA HIS A 203 8.28 10.43 -4.99
C HIS A 203 7.48 9.40 -4.18
N ALA A 204 8.14 8.46 -3.51
CA ALA A 204 7.49 7.48 -2.61
C ALA A 204 7.05 8.08 -1.26
N GLY A 205 7.21 9.39 -1.03
CA GLY A 205 6.85 10.03 0.23
C GLY A 205 7.72 9.60 1.42
N GLY A 206 8.98 9.23 1.16
CA GLY A 206 9.93 8.76 2.17
C GLY A 206 9.86 7.26 2.48
N ALA A 207 9.03 6.48 1.77
CA ALA A 207 8.86 5.05 2.00
C ALA A 207 9.89 4.23 1.21
N PRO A 208 10.89 3.59 1.87
CA PRO A 208 12.05 3.01 1.15
C PRO A 208 11.70 1.79 0.30
N LEU A 209 10.79 0.93 0.74
CA LEU A 209 10.40 -0.25 -0.03
C LEU A 209 9.60 0.14 -1.27
N ALA A 210 8.71 1.14 -1.15
CA ALA A 210 7.98 1.68 -2.30
C ALA A 210 8.93 2.35 -3.29
N ALA A 211 9.96 3.07 -2.82
CA ALA A 211 10.99 3.65 -3.66
C ALA A 211 11.78 2.58 -4.43
N ALA A 212 12.16 1.49 -3.75
CA ALA A 212 12.88 0.37 -4.36
C ALA A 212 12.05 -0.35 -5.43
N GLU A 213 10.76 -0.56 -5.17
CA GLU A 213 9.83 -1.14 -6.14
C GLU A 213 9.64 -0.21 -7.35
N LEU A 214 9.46 1.08 -7.08
CA LEU A 214 9.29 2.11 -8.11
C LEU A 214 10.47 2.14 -9.09
N VAL A 215 11.71 2.18 -8.58
CA VAL A 215 12.94 2.18 -9.43
C VAL A 215 13.02 0.96 -10.33
N ARG A 216 12.52 -0.19 -9.89
CA ARG A 216 12.51 -1.43 -10.67
C ARG A 216 11.38 -1.48 -11.71
N SER A 217 10.38 -0.61 -11.61
CA SER A 217 9.21 -0.61 -12.49
C SER A 217 9.53 -0.08 -13.90
N ALA A 218 8.79 -0.57 -14.90
CA ALA A 218 8.88 -0.05 -16.27
C ALA A 218 8.44 1.43 -16.33
N PHE A 219 7.43 1.79 -15.56
CA PHE A 219 6.93 3.16 -15.46
C PHE A 219 8.03 4.16 -15.06
N TRP A 220 8.89 3.82 -14.09
CA TRP A 220 9.93 4.72 -13.62
C TRP A 220 10.97 5.03 -14.72
N LYS A 221 11.24 4.06 -15.59
CA LYS A 221 12.14 4.26 -16.73
C LYS A 221 11.59 5.27 -17.75
N ARG A 222 10.23 5.34 -17.87
CA ARG A 222 9.54 6.29 -18.76
C ARG A 222 9.20 7.62 -18.07
N ARG A 223 9.38 7.72 -16.75
CA ARG A 223 9.09 8.94 -15.98
C ARG A 223 9.71 10.21 -16.59
N PRO A 224 10.98 10.24 -17.06
CA PRO A 224 11.57 11.45 -17.64
C PRO A 224 10.78 12.00 -18.83
N GLU A 225 10.23 11.14 -19.68
CA GLU A 225 9.38 11.55 -20.80
C GLU A 225 8.09 12.17 -20.31
N MET A 226 7.40 11.54 -19.35
CA MET A 226 6.18 12.07 -18.73
C MET A 226 6.44 13.43 -18.09
N MET A 227 7.53 13.55 -17.34
CA MET A 227 7.89 14.79 -16.65
C MET A 227 8.22 15.91 -17.64
N ARG A 228 8.85 15.59 -18.77
CA ARG A 228 9.10 16.57 -19.84
C ARG A 228 7.79 17.12 -20.41
N LEU A 229 6.81 16.26 -20.65
CA LEU A 229 5.47 16.66 -21.10
C LEU A 229 4.74 17.50 -20.05
N LEU A 230 4.74 17.06 -18.79
CA LEU A 230 4.08 17.77 -17.69
C LEU A 230 4.70 19.14 -17.40
N SER A 231 6.00 19.31 -17.64
CA SER A 231 6.72 20.56 -17.40
C SER A 231 6.63 21.57 -18.55
N SER A 232 6.10 21.17 -19.71
CA SER A 232 5.95 22.06 -20.86
C SER A 232 4.57 22.72 -20.88
N PRO A 233 4.47 24.05 -20.91
CA PRO A 233 3.19 24.75 -20.97
C PRO A 233 2.45 24.53 -22.31
N ASN A 234 3.17 24.10 -23.37
CA ASN A 234 2.61 23.90 -24.70
C ASN A 234 2.19 22.46 -24.98
N THR A 235 2.32 21.55 -24.00
CA THR A 235 1.92 20.15 -24.17
C THR A 235 0.42 20.04 -24.38
N THR A 236 0.03 19.41 -25.48
CA THR A 236 -1.39 19.15 -25.77
C THR A 236 -1.89 17.92 -25.00
N ALA A 237 -3.20 17.90 -24.74
CA ALA A 237 -3.82 16.73 -24.12
C ALA A 237 -3.62 15.45 -24.94
N GLY A 238 -3.60 15.56 -26.28
CA GLY A 238 -3.37 14.41 -27.16
C GLY A 238 -1.95 13.85 -27.10
N GLU A 239 -0.94 14.69 -26.92
CA GLU A 239 0.45 14.24 -26.71
C GLU A 239 0.60 13.53 -25.39
N LEU A 240 0.07 14.13 -24.32
CA LEU A 240 0.13 13.54 -22.99
C LEU A 240 -0.61 12.20 -22.93
N ALA A 241 -1.82 12.11 -23.50
CA ALA A 241 -2.62 10.88 -23.51
C ALA A 241 -1.96 9.75 -24.30
N ARG A 242 -1.23 10.07 -25.41
CA ARG A 242 -0.50 9.06 -26.22
C ARG A 242 0.75 8.54 -25.53
N ALA A 243 1.38 9.36 -24.69
CA ALA A 243 2.58 8.96 -23.95
C ALA A 243 2.29 8.02 -22.78
N VAL A 244 1.02 7.97 -22.32
CA VAL A 244 0.59 7.10 -21.20
C VAL A 244 0.24 5.72 -21.73
N ASP A 245 0.89 4.69 -21.18
CA ASP A 245 0.48 3.32 -21.38
C ASP A 245 -0.80 3.05 -20.55
N PRO A 246 -1.89 2.58 -21.16
CA PRO A 246 -3.11 2.28 -20.44
C PRO A 246 -2.91 1.33 -19.25
N GLU A 247 -2.01 0.35 -19.36
CA GLU A 247 -1.71 -0.59 -18.27
C GLU A 247 -1.02 0.10 -17.06
N GLU A 248 -0.37 1.24 -17.28
CA GLU A 248 0.30 2.03 -16.26
C GLU A 248 -0.52 3.26 -15.80
N LEU A 249 -1.81 3.32 -16.18
CA LEU A 249 -2.70 4.43 -15.82
C LEU A 249 -2.68 4.78 -14.32
N GLY A 250 -2.64 3.78 -13.44
CA GLY A 250 -2.57 3.98 -11.99
C GLY A 250 -1.28 4.69 -11.54
N SER A 251 -0.16 4.32 -12.12
CA SER A 251 1.15 4.94 -11.87
C SER A 251 1.18 6.38 -12.40
N PHE A 252 0.64 6.60 -13.60
CA PHE A 252 0.52 7.93 -14.18
C PHE A 252 -0.39 8.85 -13.35
N CYS A 253 -1.57 8.38 -12.92
CA CYS A 253 -2.47 9.14 -12.05
C CYS A 253 -1.78 9.51 -10.73
N THR A 254 -1.00 8.59 -10.16
CA THR A 254 -0.23 8.84 -8.93
C THR A 254 0.87 9.88 -9.15
N LEU A 255 1.60 9.81 -10.28
CA LEU A 255 2.60 10.80 -10.67
C LEU A 255 1.96 12.18 -10.80
N LEU A 256 0.86 12.25 -11.55
CA LEU A 256 0.13 13.50 -11.82
C LEU A 256 -0.45 14.11 -10.55
N TYR A 257 -1.01 13.29 -9.65
CA TYR A 257 -1.49 13.75 -8.35
C TYR A 257 -0.37 14.40 -7.52
N LYS A 258 0.81 13.79 -7.48
CA LYS A 258 1.98 14.32 -6.77
C LYS A 258 2.54 15.58 -7.44
N TRP A 259 2.54 15.62 -8.77
CA TRP A 259 2.91 16.80 -9.54
C TRP A 259 2.00 17.99 -9.25
N CYS A 260 0.68 17.80 -9.30
CA CYS A 260 -0.29 18.83 -8.93
C CYS A 260 -0.15 19.25 -7.46
N GLY A 261 0.15 18.31 -6.55
CA GLY A 261 0.42 18.60 -5.15
C GLY A 261 1.64 19.52 -4.96
N ASP A 262 2.73 19.28 -5.72
CA ASP A 262 3.91 20.15 -5.70
C ASP A 262 3.60 21.55 -6.27
N LEU A 263 2.83 21.65 -7.35
CA LEU A 263 2.38 22.93 -7.91
C LEU A 263 1.55 23.74 -6.90
N LEU A 264 0.55 23.11 -6.28
CA LEU A 264 -0.28 23.75 -5.25
C LEU A 264 0.56 24.17 -4.03
N SER A 265 1.51 23.33 -3.62
CA SER A 265 2.42 23.65 -2.51
C SER A 265 3.24 24.90 -2.80
N LEU A 266 3.84 24.99 -4.00
CA LEU A 266 4.65 26.15 -4.41
C LEU A 266 3.83 27.44 -4.50
N ASN A 267 2.63 27.36 -5.08
CA ASN A 267 1.73 28.52 -5.17
C ASN A 267 1.35 29.08 -3.80
N LEU A 268 1.23 28.22 -2.78
CA LEU A 268 0.96 28.58 -1.40
C LEU A 268 2.22 28.95 -0.59
N GLY A 269 3.37 29.14 -1.22
CA GLY A 269 4.64 29.49 -0.56
C GLY A 269 5.34 28.30 0.12
N GLY A 270 4.91 27.07 -0.17
CA GLY A 270 5.56 25.86 0.32
C GLY A 270 6.75 25.42 -0.55
N ARG A 271 7.12 24.14 -0.45
CA ARG A 271 8.26 23.57 -1.17
C ARG A 271 7.86 22.32 -1.97
N VAL A 272 8.66 21.97 -2.98
CA VAL A 272 8.55 20.73 -3.72
C VAL A 272 8.83 19.54 -2.78
N ARG A 273 7.98 18.52 -2.81
CA ARG A 273 8.07 17.34 -1.95
C ARG A 273 8.33 16.06 -2.72
N TYR A 274 7.68 15.89 -3.88
CA TYR A 274 7.64 14.62 -4.59
C TYR A 274 8.52 14.59 -5.84
N ASN A 275 8.78 15.74 -6.44
CA ASN A 275 9.55 15.86 -7.70
C ASN A 275 10.67 16.88 -7.58
N PRO A 276 11.66 16.69 -6.68
CA PRO A 276 12.73 17.67 -6.44
C PRO A 276 13.62 17.90 -7.67
N ASP A 277 13.76 16.90 -8.52
CA ASP A 277 14.50 16.95 -9.79
C ASP A 277 13.85 17.90 -10.83
N TYR A 278 12.59 18.24 -10.69
CA TYR A 278 11.86 19.21 -11.53
C TYR A 278 11.46 20.48 -10.78
N ALA A 279 12.09 20.78 -9.66
CA ALA A 279 11.76 21.95 -8.83
C ALA A 279 11.77 23.27 -9.62
N LYS A 280 12.72 23.46 -10.54
CA LYS A 280 12.82 24.67 -11.39
C LYS A 280 11.61 24.80 -12.32
N SER A 281 11.24 23.72 -13.02
CA SER A 281 10.08 23.72 -13.94
C SER A 281 8.77 23.90 -13.18
N LEU A 282 8.63 23.25 -12.01
CA LEU A 282 7.48 23.43 -11.14
C LEU A 282 7.34 24.88 -10.66
N SER A 283 8.44 25.54 -10.28
CA SER A 283 8.42 26.94 -9.86
C SER A 283 8.01 27.89 -11.01
N GLN A 284 8.42 27.59 -12.25
CA GLN A 284 8.01 28.35 -13.41
C GLN A 284 6.50 28.21 -13.71
N LEU A 285 5.98 26.99 -13.63
CA LEU A 285 4.56 26.71 -13.86
C LEU A 285 3.67 27.24 -12.72
N ALA A 286 4.18 27.26 -11.49
CA ALA A 286 3.40 27.66 -10.31
C ALA A 286 2.96 29.13 -10.30
N VAL A 287 3.44 29.96 -11.21
CA VAL A 287 3.12 31.39 -11.29
C VAL A 287 1.82 31.68 -12.07
N ASN A 288 1.48 30.81 -13.05
CA ASN A 288 0.48 31.13 -14.07
C ASN A 288 -0.61 30.03 -14.21
N PHE A 289 -1.28 29.66 -13.12
CA PHE A 289 -2.45 28.78 -13.21
C PHE A 289 -3.54 29.19 -12.20
N ASP A 290 -4.78 28.81 -12.47
CA ASP A 290 -5.90 28.98 -11.56
C ASP A 290 -5.87 27.87 -10.49
N VAL A 291 -5.66 28.26 -9.24
CA VAL A 291 -5.59 27.35 -8.09
C VAL A 291 -6.87 26.55 -7.91
N LEU A 292 -8.04 27.16 -8.14
CA LEU A 292 -9.34 26.50 -7.99
C LEU A 292 -9.57 25.46 -9.08
N LYS A 293 -9.14 25.74 -10.32
CA LYS A 293 -9.20 24.76 -11.43
C LYS A 293 -8.31 23.57 -11.12
N LEU A 294 -7.07 23.80 -10.66
CA LEU A 294 -6.14 22.73 -10.33
C LEU A 294 -6.61 21.91 -9.11
N GLN A 295 -7.21 22.53 -8.10
CA GLN A 295 -7.81 21.82 -6.96
C GLN A 295 -8.99 20.94 -7.40
N ARG A 296 -9.88 21.45 -8.26
CA ARG A 296 -11.00 20.65 -8.81
C ARG A 296 -10.48 19.45 -9.59
N PHE A 297 -9.50 19.66 -10.46
CA PHE A 297 -8.85 18.59 -11.19
C PHE A 297 -8.20 17.56 -10.26
N THR A 298 -7.49 17.99 -9.23
CA THR A 298 -6.86 17.09 -8.25
C THR A 298 -7.91 16.25 -7.51
N LYS A 299 -9.07 16.82 -7.22
CA LYS A 299 -10.21 16.08 -6.65
C LYS A 299 -10.75 15.03 -7.63
N GLU A 300 -10.97 15.39 -8.89
CA GLU A 300 -11.38 14.45 -9.95
C GLU A 300 -10.36 13.30 -10.10
N LEU A 301 -9.07 13.63 -10.09
CA LEU A 301 -8.00 12.64 -10.16
C LEU A 301 -8.03 11.67 -8.97
N THR A 302 -8.36 12.16 -7.77
CA THR A 302 -8.54 11.32 -6.58
C THR A 302 -9.71 10.36 -6.74
N GLU A 303 -10.79 10.80 -7.38
CA GLU A 303 -11.95 9.93 -7.69
C GLU A 303 -11.56 8.86 -8.72
N VAL A 304 -10.85 9.23 -9.77
CA VAL A 304 -10.34 8.25 -10.75
C VAL A 304 -9.47 7.20 -10.07
N LEU A 305 -8.55 7.61 -9.19
CA LEU A 305 -7.69 6.70 -8.43
C LEU A 305 -8.48 5.68 -7.57
N ARG A 306 -9.69 6.02 -7.13
CA ARG A 306 -10.56 5.08 -6.39
C ARG A 306 -11.22 4.05 -7.32
N TYR A 307 -11.51 4.44 -8.56
CA TYR A 307 -12.24 3.62 -9.51
C TYR A 307 -11.35 2.92 -10.55
N LEU A 308 -10.02 3.04 -10.47
CA LEU A 308 -9.09 2.37 -11.39
C LEU A 308 -9.22 0.84 -11.42
N GLU A 309 -9.85 0.28 -10.40
CA GLU A 309 -10.07 -1.17 -10.28
C GLU A 309 -11.35 -1.65 -10.99
N HIS A 310 -12.22 -0.71 -11.39
CA HIS A 310 -13.40 -1.05 -12.19
C HIS A 310 -13.02 -1.25 -13.66
N PRO A 311 -13.80 -2.05 -14.42
CA PRO A 311 -13.56 -2.28 -15.85
C PRO A 311 -13.88 -1.01 -16.65
N LEU A 312 -12.95 -0.05 -16.60
CA LEU A 312 -13.02 1.19 -17.34
C LEU A 312 -12.27 1.05 -18.66
N ASN A 313 -12.70 1.80 -19.68
CA ASN A 313 -11.87 2.00 -20.86
C ASN A 313 -10.67 2.87 -20.48
N GLN A 314 -9.55 2.23 -20.18
CA GLN A 314 -8.34 2.90 -19.67
C GLN A 314 -7.86 4.01 -20.62
N ARG A 315 -7.99 3.83 -21.94
CA ARG A 315 -7.61 4.83 -22.92
C ARG A 315 -8.44 6.11 -22.84
N LEU A 316 -9.77 5.96 -22.74
CA LEU A 316 -10.67 7.11 -22.55
C LEU A 316 -10.39 7.83 -21.22
N VAL A 317 -10.02 7.08 -20.18
CA VAL A 317 -9.64 7.68 -18.89
C VAL A 317 -8.32 8.45 -19.02
N CYS A 318 -7.31 7.93 -19.74
CA CYS A 318 -6.09 8.68 -20.04
C CYS A 318 -6.36 9.99 -20.76
N GLU A 319 -7.21 9.97 -21.80
CA GLU A 319 -7.58 11.15 -22.57
C GLU A 319 -8.33 12.18 -21.70
N LYS A 320 -9.29 11.72 -20.88
CA LYS A 320 -10.02 12.59 -19.93
C LYS A 320 -9.08 13.26 -18.95
N ILE A 321 -8.13 12.50 -18.35
CA ILE A 321 -7.18 13.04 -17.39
C ILE A 321 -6.22 14.03 -18.04
N ALA A 322 -5.69 13.70 -19.22
CA ALA A 322 -4.80 14.60 -19.97
C ALA A 322 -5.50 15.91 -20.32
N LEU A 323 -6.76 15.86 -20.79
CA LEU A 323 -7.57 17.04 -21.07
C LEU A 323 -7.86 17.86 -19.80
N GLY A 324 -8.19 17.19 -18.69
CA GLY A 324 -8.41 17.85 -17.38
C GLY A 324 -7.18 18.61 -16.90
N TYR A 325 -6.00 17.99 -17.01
CA TYR A 325 -4.73 18.63 -16.64
C TYR A 325 -4.42 19.86 -17.48
N THR A 326 -4.47 19.74 -18.82
CA THR A 326 -4.17 20.86 -19.70
C THR A 326 -5.13 22.03 -19.51
N ARG A 327 -6.43 21.77 -19.28
CA ARG A 327 -7.43 22.80 -18.94
C ARG A 327 -7.18 23.45 -17.59
N ALA A 328 -6.71 22.67 -16.60
CA ALA A 328 -6.41 23.20 -15.27
C ALA A 328 -5.20 24.13 -15.24
N LEU A 329 -4.26 23.95 -16.18
CA LEU A 329 -3.09 24.82 -16.35
C LEU A 329 -3.28 25.95 -17.36
N ALA A 330 -4.33 25.91 -18.18
CA ALA A 330 -4.61 27.01 -19.10
C ALA A 330 -4.86 28.30 -18.32
N ALA A 331 -4.09 29.34 -18.66
CA ALA A 331 -4.33 30.69 -18.15
C ALA A 331 -5.75 31.13 -18.50
N GLU A 332 -6.38 31.95 -17.68
CA GLU A 332 -7.61 32.61 -18.09
C GLU A 332 -7.31 33.49 -19.29
N GLU A 333 -8.03 33.26 -20.40
CA GLU A 333 -8.12 34.26 -21.43
C GLU A 333 -8.77 35.49 -20.79
N ALA A 334 -7.98 36.59 -20.73
CA ALA A 334 -8.37 37.83 -20.10
C ALA A 334 -9.47 38.52 -20.92
#